data_3ade429254fad6cc3e49fd5d65101d09
#
_entry.id   3ade429254fad6cc3e49fd5d65101d09
#
_cell.length_a   1.000
_cell.length_b   1.000
_cell.length_c   1.000
_cell.angle_alpha   90.00
_cell.angle_beta   90.00
_cell.angle_gamma   90.00
#
_symmetry.space_group_name_H-M   'P 1'
#
loop_
_entity.id
_entity.type
_entity.pdbx_description
1 polymer ?
#
loop_
_entity_poly.entity_id
_entity_poly.type
_entity_poly.pdbx_seq_one_letter_code
_entity_poly.pdbx_strand_id
1 'polypeptide(L)'
;KKKKKVEKQHFSTENFTTVSGTTLPQVDIGWESYGELNKAKDNVILITHYFSGTSHAAGKYSADDAAAGYWDALIGPGKAIDTNKYFVISSDTLVNANWHDPHVITTGPASINPATGKPYGLDFPVVTITDFVNVQKRLLESLGITELHAVMGASMGSFQALEWATRYPDQ
;
A
#
# COMPACT_ATOMS: atom_id res chain seq x y z
N LYS A 1 26.08 -1.90 -10.92
CA LYS A 1 24.97 -2.86 -10.73
C LYS A 1 23.73 -2.27 -11.38
N LYS A 2 23.07 -2.99 -12.32
CA LYS A 2 21.79 -2.55 -12.90
C LYS A 2 20.78 -2.41 -11.75
N LYS A 3 20.16 -1.22 -11.62
CA LYS A 3 19.05 -1.03 -10.67
C LYS A 3 17.95 -2.04 -11.05
N LYS A 4 17.51 -2.84 -10.09
CA LYS A 4 16.40 -3.78 -10.29
C LYS A 4 15.16 -2.96 -10.64
N LYS A 5 14.45 -3.32 -11.70
CA LYS A 5 13.16 -2.70 -12.03
C LYS A 5 12.18 -2.98 -10.90
N VAL A 6 11.39 -1.99 -10.57
CA VAL A 6 10.27 -2.14 -9.64
C VAL A 6 9.09 -2.73 -10.40
N GLU A 7 8.38 -3.65 -9.78
CA GLU A 7 7.18 -4.26 -10.33
C GLU A 7 5.99 -3.97 -9.42
N LYS A 8 4.91 -3.46 -10.00
CA LYS A 8 3.63 -3.34 -9.31
C LYS A 8 3.03 -4.74 -9.13
N GLN A 9 2.71 -5.07 -7.88
CA GLN A 9 2.04 -6.31 -7.49
C GLN A 9 0.55 -6.04 -7.26
N HIS A 10 -0.26 -7.07 -7.35
CA HIS A 10 -1.69 -7.02 -7.10
C HIS A 10 -2.03 -7.84 -5.85
N PHE A 11 -2.84 -7.26 -4.97
CA PHE A 11 -3.44 -7.94 -3.84
C PHE A 11 -4.95 -7.82 -3.91
N SER A 12 -5.64 -8.93 -3.71
CA SER A 12 -7.10 -9.01 -3.66
C SER A 12 -7.55 -9.65 -2.35
N THR A 13 -8.59 -9.10 -1.76
CA THR A 13 -9.25 -9.68 -0.58
C THR A 13 -10.75 -9.60 -0.72
N GLU A 14 -11.46 -10.59 -0.19
CA GLU A 14 -12.91 -10.69 -0.26
C GLU A 14 -13.56 -10.29 1.07
N ASN A 15 -14.83 -9.90 0.99
CA ASN A 15 -15.67 -9.64 2.16
C ASN A 15 -15.02 -8.66 3.17
N PHE A 16 -14.58 -7.52 2.66
CA PHE A 16 -14.00 -6.47 3.48
C PHE A 16 -15.11 -5.56 4.03
N THR A 17 -15.31 -5.58 5.35
CA THR A 17 -16.27 -4.70 6.02
C THR A 17 -15.61 -3.41 6.45
N THR A 18 -16.09 -2.28 5.95
CA THR A 18 -15.63 -0.95 6.32
C THR A 18 -16.06 -0.57 7.74
N VAL A 19 -15.43 0.45 8.32
CA VAL A 19 -15.82 0.99 9.64
C VAL A 19 -17.27 1.47 9.63
N SER A 20 -17.76 1.96 8.50
CA SER A 20 -19.17 2.36 8.33
C SER A 20 -20.15 1.19 8.33
N GLY A 21 -19.69 -0.06 8.32
CA GLY A 21 -20.51 -1.26 8.38
C GLY A 21 -20.88 -1.85 7.03
N THR A 22 -20.44 -1.25 5.92
CA THR A 22 -20.71 -1.79 4.57
C THR A 22 -19.65 -2.81 4.20
N THR A 23 -20.07 -3.97 3.73
CA THR A 23 -19.16 -5.01 3.24
C THR A 23 -18.95 -4.87 1.74
N LEU A 24 -17.70 -4.66 1.33
CA LEU A 24 -17.28 -4.75 -0.06
C LEU A 24 -17.01 -6.22 -0.40
N PRO A 25 -17.63 -6.77 -1.45
CA PRO A 25 -17.43 -8.18 -1.81
C PRO A 25 -15.98 -8.48 -2.20
N GLN A 26 -15.31 -7.51 -2.83
CA GLN A 26 -13.92 -7.62 -3.22
C GLN A 26 -13.23 -6.26 -3.12
N VAL A 27 -11.99 -6.27 -2.63
CA VAL A 27 -11.09 -5.13 -2.61
C VAL A 27 -9.79 -5.52 -3.30
N ASP A 28 -9.38 -4.70 -4.25
CA ASP A 28 -8.12 -4.83 -4.98
C ASP A 28 -7.24 -3.61 -4.73
N ILE A 29 -5.98 -3.83 -4.37
CA ILE A 29 -4.98 -2.79 -4.24
C ILE A 29 -3.66 -3.20 -4.87
N GLY A 30 -2.91 -2.23 -5.40
CA GLY A 30 -1.55 -2.42 -5.84
C GLY A 30 -0.58 -2.29 -4.67
N TRP A 31 0.57 -2.93 -4.79
CA TRP A 31 1.65 -2.79 -3.84
C TRP A 31 3.01 -3.01 -4.49
N GLU A 32 4.04 -2.55 -3.84
CA GLU A 32 5.42 -2.68 -4.25
C GLU A 32 6.30 -3.03 -3.07
N SER A 33 7.42 -3.68 -3.35
CA SER A 33 8.42 -3.96 -2.31
C SER A 33 9.84 -3.73 -2.80
N TYR A 34 10.71 -3.42 -1.86
CA TYR A 34 12.12 -3.13 -2.08
C TYR A 34 12.93 -3.88 -1.01
N GLY A 35 14.01 -4.54 -1.43
CA GLY A 35 14.78 -5.41 -0.55
C GLY A 35 14.21 -6.82 -0.47
N GLU A 36 14.64 -7.59 0.51
CA GLU A 36 14.26 -8.99 0.67
C GLU A 36 13.70 -9.27 2.06
N LEU A 37 12.59 -10.01 2.10
CA LEU A 37 11.98 -10.48 3.34
C LEU A 37 12.84 -11.60 3.93
N ASN A 38 13.28 -11.43 5.18
CA ASN A 38 14.06 -12.45 5.86
C ASN A 38 13.18 -13.64 6.30
N LYS A 39 13.82 -14.75 6.74
CA LYS A 39 13.10 -15.96 7.16
C LYS A 39 12.18 -15.74 8.35
N ALA A 40 12.60 -14.89 9.29
CA ALA A 40 11.81 -14.56 10.49
C ALA A 40 10.64 -13.62 10.18
N LYS A 41 10.67 -12.93 9.00
CA LYS A 41 9.67 -11.94 8.59
C LYS A 41 9.50 -10.78 9.56
N ASP A 42 10.59 -10.39 10.24
CA ASP A 42 10.64 -9.33 11.25
C ASP A 42 11.40 -8.07 10.79
N ASN A 43 11.88 -8.06 9.53
CA ASN A 43 12.62 -6.96 8.94
C ASN A 43 11.75 -6.04 8.05
N VAL A 44 10.47 -5.91 8.34
CA VAL A 44 9.51 -5.23 7.46
C VAL A 44 9.33 -3.76 7.86
N ILE A 45 9.49 -2.86 6.91
CA ILE A 45 9.13 -1.45 7.02
C ILE A 45 7.97 -1.17 6.06
N LEU A 46 6.84 -0.72 6.59
CA LEU A 46 5.68 -0.30 5.81
C LEU A 46 5.77 1.20 5.54
N ILE A 47 5.69 1.57 4.27
CA ILE A 47 5.59 2.96 3.83
C ILE A 47 4.12 3.27 3.52
N THR A 48 3.60 4.32 4.14
CA THR A 48 2.24 4.81 3.93
C THR A 48 2.28 6.15 3.21
N HIS A 49 1.62 6.23 2.05
CA HIS A 49 1.74 7.39 1.17
C HIS A 49 0.85 8.57 1.59
N TYR A 50 1.22 9.78 1.16
CA TYR A 50 0.44 11.01 1.31
C TYR A 50 -0.79 11.01 0.38
N PHE A 51 -1.70 12.00 0.54
CA PHE A 51 -3.01 12.02 -0.11
C PHE A 51 -2.96 11.81 -1.64
N SER A 52 -2.08 12.51 -2.34
CA SER A 52 -1.90 12.37 -3.79
C SER A 52 -0.82 11.35 -4.19
N GLY A 53 -0.39 10.51 -3.25
CA GLY A 53 0.62 9.49 -3.48
C GLY A 53 0.05 8.15 -3.94
N THR A 54 0.97 7.22 -4.16
CA THR A 54 0.69 5.84 -4.56
C THR A 54 1.65 4.90 -3.83
N SER A 55 1.61 3.61 -4.14
CA SER A 55 2.61 2.66 -3.65
C SER A 55 4.02 2.89 -4.22
N HIS A 56 4.18 3.74 -5.24
CA HIS A 56 5.47 3.96 -5.89
C HIS A 56 6.40 4.84 -5.06
N ALA A 57 6.98 4.25 -4.01
CA ALA A 57 7.83 4.96 -3.07
C ALA A 57 9.30 5.07 -3.53
N ALA A 58 9.82 4.11 -4.29
CA ALA A 58 11.21 4.10 -4.75
C ALA A 58 11.39 3.39 -6.09
N GLY A 59 12.52 3.62 -6.73
CA GLY A 59 12.88 2.99 -7.99
C GLY A 59 12.07 3.49 -9.18
N LYS A 60 12.18 2.78 -10.29
CA LYS A 60 11.49 3.05 -11.56
C LYS A 60 10.91 1.77 -12.13
N TYR A 61 9.75 1.85 -12.77
CA TYR A 61 9.17 0.72 -13.53
C TYR A 61 9.93 0.49 -14.84
N SER A 62 10.35 1.57 -15.49
CA SER A 62 11.17 1.56 -16.70
C SER A 62 12.38 2.47 -16.55
N ALA A 63 13.45 2.16 -17.29
CA ALA A 63 14.62 3.02 -17.35
C ALA A 63 14.28 4.42 -17.89
N ASP A 64 13.26 4.51 -18.74
CA ASP A 64 12.83 5.73 -19.43
C ASP A 64 11.85 6.57 -18.61
N ASP A 65 11.43 6.11 -17.41
CA ASP A 65 10.56 6.89 -16.54
C ASP A 65 11.21 8.23 -16.18
N ALA A 66 10.44 9.30 -16.28
CA ALA A 66 10.92 10.66 -16.02
C ALA A 66 11.39 10.85 -14.57
N ALA A 67 10.71 10.19 -13.63
CA ALA A 67 11.01 10.26 -12.19
C ALA A 67 11.00 8.87 -11.54
N ALA A 68 11.75 8.75 -10.47
CA ALA A 68 11.65 7.60 -9.56
C ALA A 68 10.53 7.82 -8.53
N GLY A 69 10.25 6.80 -7.72
CA GLY A 69 9.32 6.90 -6.60
C GLY A 69 9.67 8.06 -5.65
N TYR A 70 8.67 8.58 -4.96
CA TYR A 70 8.77 9.84 -4.20
C TYR A 70 9.83 9.85 -3.08
N TRP A 71 10.18 8.70 -2.53
CA TRP A 71 11.24 8.53 -1.51
C TRP A 71 12.46 7.75 -2.02
N ASP A 72 12.70 7.74 -3.33
CA ASP A 72 13.90 7.08 -3.91
C ASP A 72 15.21 7.58 -3.29
N ALA A 73 15.25 8.83 -2.85
CA ALA A 73 16.43 9.37 -2.15
C ALA A 73 16.67 8.71 -0.79
N LEU A 74 15.62 8.21 -0.13
CA LEU A 74 15.70 7.63 1.21
C LEU A 74 15.73 6.10 1.21
N ILE A 75 15.10 5.44 0.22
CA ILE A 75 14.92 3.99 0.15
C ILE A 75 15.90 3.40 -0.87
N GLY A 76 16.72 2.48 -0.44
CA GLY A 76 17.65 1.77 -1.32
C GLY A 76 18.85 1.18 -0.58
N PRO A 77 19.71 0.43 -1.28
CA PRO A 77 20.89 -0.16 -0.68
C PRO A 77 21.84 0.90 -0.08
N GLY A 78 22.09 0.81 1.22
CA GLY A 78 22.96 1.74 1.95
C GLY A 78 22.37 3.14 2.17
N LYS A 79 21.11 3.36 1.86
CA LYS A 79 20.38 4.61 2.13
C LYS A 79 19.81 4.61 3.56
N ALA A 80 19.14 5.70 3.94
CA ALA A 80 18.54 5.84 5.27
C ALA A 80 17.55 4.70 5.62
N ILE A 81 16.76 4.29 4.64
CA ILE A 81 15.93 3.07 4.70
C ILE A 81 16.65 2.02 3.85
N ASP A 82 17.53 1.27 4.50
CA ASP A 82 18.50 0.40 3.84
C ASP A 82 17.87 -0.94 3.41
N THR A 83 17.68 -1.08 2.12
CA THR A 83 17.11 -2.31 1.54
C THR A 83 18.07 -3.51 1.52
N ASN A 84 19.33 -3.35 1.96
CA ASN A 84 20.19 -4.50 2.27
C ASN A 84 19.77 -5.18 3.59
N LYS A 85 19.04 -4.49 4.46
CA LYS A 85 18.64 -4.95 5.79
C LYS A 85 17.13 -5.18 5.88
N TYR A 86 16.35 -4.30 5.26
CA TYR A 86 14.90 -4.26 5.41
C TYR A 86 14.18 -4.63 4.13
N PHE A 87 13.08 -5.33 4.31
CA PHE A 87 12.03 -5.48 3.32
C PHE A 87 11.07 -4.32 3.46
N VAL A 88 11.12 -3.41 2.50
CA VAL A 88 10.27 -2.21 2.50
C VAL A 88 9.07 -2.49 1.61
N ILE A 89 7.86 -2.30 2.13
CA ILE A 89 6.61 -2.53 1.42
C ILE A 89 5.75 -1.26 1.42
N SER A 90 5.10 -0.99 0.32
CA SER A 90 4.21 0.15 0.13
C SER A 90 2.99 -0.27 -0.67
N SER A 91 1.81 0.21 -0.32
CA SER A 91 0.56 -0.14 -1.03
C SER A 91 -0.19 1.10 -1.49
N ASP A 92 -0.96 0.95 -2.57
CA ASP A 92 -2.00 1.92 -2.93
C ASP A 92 -3.13 1.85 -1.88
N THR A 93 -3.69 2.99 -1.49
CA THR A 93 -4.85 3.01 -0.59
C THR A 93 -6.14 2.69 -1.35
N LEU A 94 -7.19 2.32 -0.61
CA LEU A 94 -8.57 2.45 -1.11
C LEU A 94 -8.81 3.88 -1.60
N VAL A 95 -9.72 4.06 -2.54
CA VAL A 95 -10.14 5.37 -3.08
C VAL A 95 -8.96 6.25 -3.49
N ASN A 96 -7.91 5.65 -4.04
CA ASN A 96 -6.71 6.38 -4.42
C ASN A 96 -7.03 7.48 -5.44
N ALA A 97 -6.51 8.68 -5.20
CA ALA A 97 -6.74 9.82 -6.08
C ALA A 97 -6.19 9.63 -7.51
N ASN A 98 -5.22 8.73 -7.68
CA ASN A 98 -4.62 8.40 -8.98
C ASN A 98 -5.24 7.15 -9.62
N TRP A 99 -6.52 6.89 -9.39
CA TRP A 99 -7.22 5.69 -9.88
C TRP A 99 -7.16 5.49 -11.39
N HIS A 100 -6.92 6.53 -12.16
CA HIS A 100 -6.79 6.52 -13.62
C HIS A 100 -5.35 6.24 -14.10
N ASP A 101 -4.37 6.23 -13.22
CA ASP A 101 -2.99 5.87 -13.56
C ASP A 101 -2.91 4.35 -13.80
N PRO A 102 -2.36 3.89 -14.94
CA PRO A 102 -2.27 2.46 -15.26
C PRO A 102 -1.39 1.67 -14.28
N HIS A 103 -0.53 2.33 -13.49
CA HIS A 103 0.28 1.69 -12.46
C HIS A 103 -0.39 1.68 -11.08
N VAL A 104 -1.58 2.24 -10.94
CA VAL A 104 -2.33 2.25 -9.66
C VAL A 104 -3.42 1.20 -9.71
N ILE A 105 -3.50 0.39 -8.66
CA ILE A 105 -4.58 -0.57 -8.44
C ILE A 105 -5.28 -0.16 -7.15
N THR A 106 -6.55 0.20 -7.25
CA THR A 106 -7.34 0.68 -6.13
C THR A 106 -8.81 0.29 -6.31
N THR A 107 -9.49 0.04 -5.21
CA THR A 107 -10.94 -0.10 -5.18
C THR A 107 -11.55 1.18 -4.63
N GLY A 108 -12.49 1.74 -5.38
CA GLY A 108 -13.13 3.01 -5.06
C GLY A 108 -14.39 3.24 -5.89
N PRO A 109 -14.92 4.47 -5.92
CA PRO A 109 -16.15 4.80 -6.65
C PRO A 109 -16.12 4.46 -8.14
N ALA A 110 -14.94 4.49 -8.78
CA ALA A 110 -14.78 4.14 -10.19
C ALA A 110 -14.73 2.62 -10.44
N SER A 111 -14.59 1.82 -9.40
CA SER A 111 -14.56 0.35 -9.51
C SER A 111 -15.94 -0.20 -9.86
N ILE A 112 -15.96 -1.31 -10.59
CA ILE A 112 -17.21 -1.96 -10.97
C ILE A 112 -17.80 -2.68 -9.76
N ASN A 113 -19.05 -2.34 -9.44
CA ASN A 113 -19.84 -3.06 -8.43
C ASN A 113 -20.28 -4.40 -9.04
N PRO A 114 -19.87 -5.54 -8.47
CA PRO A 114 -20.22 -6.85 -9.02
C PRO A 114 -21.74 -7.14 -8.97
N ALA A 115 -22.49 -6.49 -8.09
CA ALA A 115 -23.94 -6.66 -8.00
C ALA A 115 -24.70 -5.99 -9.16
N THR A 116 -24.15 -4.92 -9.75
CA THR A 116 -24.82 -4.13 -10.79
C THR A 116 -24.13 -4.17 -12.13
N GLY A 117 -22.85 -4.57 -12.18
CA GLY A 117 -22.00 -4.50 -13.37
C GLY A 117 -21.64 -3.08 -13.81
N LYS A 118 -21.87 -2.08 -12.96
CA LYS A 118 -21.59 -0.65 -13.21
C LYS A 118 -20.64 -0.10 -12.14
N PRO A 119 -19.99 1.04 -12.38
CA PRO A 119 -19.21 1.71 -11.33
C PRO A 119 -20.07 1.96 -10.07
N TYR A 120 -19.45 1.83 -8.91
CA TYR A 120 -20.12 2.14 -7.64
C TYR A 120 -20.65 3.57 -7.59
N GLY A 121 -19.86 4.53 -8.08
CA GLY A 121 -20.24 5.93 -7.99
C GLY A 121 -20.51 6.36 -6.54
N LEU A 122 -21.65 6.98 -6.31
CA LEU A 122 -22.09 7.44 -4.99
C LEU A 122 -22.52 6.30 -4.05
N ASP A 123 -22.71 5.10 -4.55
CA ASP A 123 -23.03 3.92 -3.74
C ASP A 123 -21.76 3.33 -3.06
N PHE A 124 -20.58 3.82 -3.41
CA PHE A 124 -19.35 3.41 -2.73
C PHE A 124 -19.38 3.90 -1.27
N PRO A 125 -19.07 3.01 -0.28
CA PRO A 125 -19.16 3.40 1.12
C PRO A 125 -18.14 4.48 1.48
N VAL A 126 -18.45 5.27 2.49
CA VAL A 126 -17.47 6.15 3.13
C VAL A 126 -16.39 5.27 3.78
N VAL A 127 -15.14 5.55 3.43
CA VAL A 127 -13.96 4.87 4.00
C VAL A 127 -13.13 5.86 4.81
N THR A 128 -12.40 5.33 5.77
CA THR A 128 -11.56 6.11 6.69
C THR A 128 -10.12 5.62 6.65
N ILE A 129 -9.24 6.32 7.35
CA ILE A 129 -7.84 5.91 7.55
C ILE A 129 -7.77 4.51 8.19
N THR A 130 -8.68 4.20 9.09
CA THR A 130 -8.80 2.85 9.67
C THR A 130 -9.02 1.77 8.61
N ASP A 131 -9.87 2.05 7.63
CA ASP A 131 -10.10 1.13 6.51
C ASP A 131 -8.84 0.92 5.68
N PHE A 132 -8.07 1.97 5.43
CA PHE A 132 -6.77 1.87 4.73
C PHE A 132 -5.82 0.93 5.47
N VAL A 133 -5.68 1.13 6.76
CA VAL A 133 -4.82 0.31 7.64
C VAL A 133 -5.30 -1.14 7.70
N ASN A 134 -6.61 -1.37 7.78
CA ASN A 134 -7.18 -2.72 7.80
C ASN A 134 -6.93 -3.48 6.49
N VAL A 135 -6.96 -2.83 5.34
CA VAL A 135 -6.59 -3.44 4.06
C VAL A 135 -5.09 -3.75 4.03
N GLN A 136 -4.26 -2.82 4.47
CA GLN A 136 -2.81 -3.04 4.58
C GLN A 136 -2.48 -4.24 5.47
N LYS A 137 -3.18 -4.37 6.59
CA LYS A 137 -3.04 -5.52 7.49
C LYS A 137 -3.33 -6.84 6.78
N ARG A 138 -4.42 -6.92 6.03
CA ARG A 138 -4.75 -8.12 5.24
C ARG A 138 -3.66 -8.44 4.18
N LEU A 139 -3.12 -7.42 3.52
CA LEU A 139 -1.99 -7.59 2.60
C LEU A 139 -0.78 -8.21 3.32
N LEU A 140 -0.38 -7.66 4.45
CA LEU A 140 0.75 -8.18 5.24
C LEU A 140 0.51 -9.61 5.70
N GLU A 141 -0.69 -9.91 6.20
CA GLU A 141 -1.09 -11.26 6.60
C GLU A 141 -1.01 -12.26 5.45
N SER A 142 -1.39 -11.85 4.22
CA SER A 142 -1.28 -12.70 3.02
C SER A 142 0.16 -13.09 2.69
N LEU A 143 1.12 -12.26 3.10
CA LEU A 143 2.56 -12.52 2.97
C LEU A 143 3.14 -13.26 4.17
N GLY A 144 2.30 -13.56 5.18
CA GLY A 144 2.72 -14.17 6.44
C GLY A 144 3.51 -13.22 7.35
N ILE A 145 3.33 -11.91 7.18
CA ILE A 145 3.94 -10.86 7.98
C ILE A 145 2.98 -10.52 9.12
N THR A 146 3.42 -10.71 10.35
CA THR A 146 2.63 -10.44 11.57
C THR A 146 3.26 -9.37 12.45
N GLU A 147 4.47 -8.93 12.12
CA GLU A 147 5.25 -7.96 12.87
C GLU A 147 5.87 -6.95 11.91
N LEU A 148 5.85 -5.68 12.28
CA LEU A 148 6.47 -4.58 11.55
C LEU A 148 7.63 -4.01 12.35
N HIS A 149 8.79 -3.86 11.71
CA HIS A 149 9.91 -3.15 12.29
C HIS A 149 9.60 -1.67 12.46
N ALA A 150 8.94 -1.08 11.46
CA ALA A 150 8.47 0.31 11.49
C ALA A 150 7.34 0.56 10.49
N VAL A 151 6.57 1.61 10.74
CA VAL A 151 5.66 2.24 9.76
C VAL A 151 6.09 3.69 9.60
N MET A 152 6.24 4.14 8.36
CA MET A 152 6.73 5.49 8.04
C MET A 152 5.83 6.14 7.00
N GLY A 153 5.40 7.37 7.27
CA GLY A 153 4.59 8.14 6.35
C GLY A 153 4.61 9.64 6.67
N ALA A 154 4.30 10.44 5.68
CA ALA A 154 4.18 11.90 5.79
C ALA A 154 2.76 12.34 5.40
N SER A 155 2.27 13.47 5.95
CA SER A 155 0.93 14.01 5.71
C SER A 155 -0.15 12.96 6.03
N MET A 156 -1.06 12.64 5.11
CA MET A 156 -2.03 11.56 5.27
C MET A 156 -1.36 10.22 5.60
N GLY A 157 -0.14 9.98 5.11
CA GLY A 157 0.66 8.81 5.47
C GLY A 157 1.02 8.77 6.95
N SER A 158 1.22 9.92 7.61
CA SER A 158 1.46 9.97 9.06
C SER A 158 0.22 9.58 9.87
N PHE A 159 -0.97 9.92 9.39
CA PHE A 159 -2.22 9.47 10.02
C PHE A 159 -2.39 7.95 9.92
N GLN A 160 -2.01 7.36 8.81
CA GLN A 160 -1.99 5.90 8.66
C GLN A 160 -0.97 5.26 9.64
N ALA A 161 0.23 5.85 9.77
CA ALA A 161 1.24 5.35 10.71
C ALA A 161 0.77 5.44 12.17
N LEU A 162 0.12 6.54 12.56
CA LEU A 162 -0.47 6.68 13.89
C LEU A 162 -1.61 5.69 14.13
N GLU A 163 -2.45 5.44 13.14
CA GLU A 163 -3.52 4.44 13.22
C GLU A 163 -2.95 3.04 13.42
N TRP A 164 -1.86 2.68 12.74
CA TRP A 164 -1.13 1.44 12.98
C TRP A 164 -0.67 1.32 14.43
N ALA A 165 -0.02 2.36 14.95
CA ALA A 165 0.53 2.37 16.30
C ALA A 165 -0.54 2.26 17.40
N THR A 166 -1.71 2.82 17.16
CA THR A 166 -2.80 2.83 18.15
C THR A 166 -3.71 1.62 18.07
N ARG A 167 -3.96 1.13 16.85
CA ARG A 167 -4.86 0.00 16.61
C ARG A 167 -4.18 -1.35 16.74
N TYR A 168 -2.93 -1.43 16.33
CA TYR A 168 -2.14 -2.67 16.28
C TYR A 168 -0.78 -2.49 16.98
N PRO A 169 -0.76 -2.11 18.27
CA PRO A 169 0.48 -1.77 18.97
C PRO A 169 1.45 -2.96 19.11
N ASP A 170 0.94 -4.17 18.99
CA ASP A 170 1.72 -5.41 19.14
C ASP A 170 2.22 -5.98 17.79
N GLN A 171 2.08 -5.23 16.73
CA GLN A 171 2.47 -5.67 15.37
C GLN A 171 3.67 -4.93 14.80
#